data_3bd7271eabd5f51cba467fae9fec2d73
#
_entry.id   3bd7271eabd5f51cba467fae9fec2d73
#
_cell.length_a   1.000
_cell.length_b   1.000
_cell.length_c   1.000
_cell.angle_alpha   90.00
_cell.angle_beta   90.00
_cell.angle_gamma   90.00
#
_symmetry.space_group_name_H-M   'P 1'
#
loop_
_entity.id
_entity.type
_entity.pdbx_description
1 polymer ?
#
loop_
_entity_poly.entity_id
_entity_poly.type
_entity_poly.pdbx_seq_one_letter_code
_entity_poly.pdbx_strand_id
1 'polypeptide(L)'
;MYQNQIKNIVDLVSRTDGDAGYANLNAIARIFKVYLFSILTDVYGDIPYFAAGTAYFSKDYYPKYDKQQDIYNDFFNELDEAVKALSADGGSADGDLIFKGDYQKWRRFGNSLRLRLALRLVQADANTARTQAEAAINNVGGVMTSGDIAMFNSFSDIYDPGHGEYRRNALAQIW
;
A
#
# COMPACT_ATOMS: atom_id res chain seq x y z
N MET A 1 -10.27 -8.18 -6.84
CA MET A 1 -9.40 -7.33 -6.01
C MET A 1 -10.16 -6.75 -4.80
N TYR A 2 -11.29 -6.05 -4.99
CA TYR A 2 -12.05 -5.45 -3.87
C TYR A 2 -12.51 -6.45 -2.80
N GLN A 3 -13.02 -7.61 -3.18
CA GLN A 3 -13.58 -8.59 -2.23
C GLN A 3 -12.55 -9.18 -1.26
N ASN A 4 -11.31 -9.36 -1.68
CA ASN A 4 -10.30 -10.03 -0.89
C ASN A 4 -9.20 -9.09 -0.39
N GLN A 5 -8.52 -8.38 -1.31
CA GLN A 5 -7.34 -7.58 -0.95
C GLN A 5 -7.72 -6.23 -0.35
N ILE A 6 -8.59 -5.46 -1.03
CA ILE A 6 -8.98 -4.13 -0.55
C ILE A 6 -9.73 -4.19 0.78
N LYS A 7 -10.72 -5.07 0.90
CA LYS A 7 -11.45 -5.24 2.15
C LYS A 7 -10.50 -5.55 3.32
N ASN A 8 -9.58 -6.47 3.12
CA ASN A 8 -8.69 -6.91 4.19
C ASN A 8 -7.68 -5.82 4.58
N ILE A 9 -7.13 -5.07 3.62
CA ILE A 9 -6.18 -4.00 3.94
C ILE A 9 -6.88 -2.81 4.61
N VAL A 10 -8.09 -2.46 4.19
CA VAL A 10 -8.88 -1.40 4.82
C VAL A 10 -9.29 -1.79 6.25
N ASP A 11 -9.70 -3.04 6.48
CA ASP A 11 -10.00 -3.56 7.81
C ASP A 11 -8.76 -3.53 8.73
N LEU A 12 -7.59 -3.92 8.20
CA LEU A 12 -6.33 -3.87 8.95
C LEU A 12 -5.97 -2.42 9.36
N VAL A 13 -6.04 -1.48 8.43
CA VAL A 13 -5.79 -0.06 8.73
C VAL A 13 -6.74 0.42 9.82
N SER A 14 -8.05 0.13 9.71
CA SER A 14 -9.06 0.56 10.67
C SER A 14 -8.85 -0.05 12.07
N ARG A 15 -8.44 -1.31 12.15
CA ARG A 15 -8.23 -2.01 13.44
C ARG A 15 -6.96 -1.57 14.16
N THR A 16 -5.98 -1.09 13.44
CA THR A 16 -4.68 -0.66 14.01
C THR A 16 -4.59 0.85 14.19
N ASP A 17 -5.62 1.60 13.76
CA ASP A 17 -5.66 3.04 13.87
C ASP A 17 -5.72 3.51 15.33
N GLY A 18 -4.87 4.47 15.68
CA GLY A 18 -4.80 5.06 17.02
C GLY A 18 -4.15 4.16 18.09
N ASP A 19 -3.75 2.94 17.79
CA ASP A 19 -3.08 2.05 18.73
C ASP A 19 -1.55 2.16 18.58
N ALA A 20 -0.89 2.72 19.61
CA ALA A 20 0.55 2.91 19.63
C ALA A 20 1.34 1.58 19.52
N GLY A 21 0.77 0.46 20.01
CA GLY A 21 1.38 -0.88 19.90
C GLY A 21 1.44 -1.40 18.47
N TYR A 22 0.63 -0.84 17.58
CA TYR A 22 0.54 -1.22 16.16
C TYR A 22 0.90 -0.09 15.19
N ALA A 23 1.58 0.96 15.65
CA ALA A 23 1.88 2.13 14.82
C ALA A 23 2.65 1.76 13.53
N ASN A 24 3.68 0.90 13.63
CA ASN A 24 4.41 0.41 12.46
C ASN A 24 3.53 -0.46 11.56
N LEU A 25 2.72 -1.35 12.11
CA LEU A 25 1.82 -2.19 11.33
C LEU A 25 0.76 -1.35 10.60
N ASN A 26 0.20 -0.32 11.26
CA ASN A 26 -0.72 0.62 10.62
C ASN A 26 -0.06 1.37 9.46
N ALA A 27 1.14 1.90 9.68
CA ALA A 27 1.88 2.62 8.64
C ALA A 27 2.21 1.72 7.44
N ILE A 28 2.64 0.48 7.68
CA ILE A 28 2.89 -0.53 6.64
C ILE A 28 1.58 -0.83 5.87
N ALA A 29 0.48 -1.02 6.58
CA ALA A 29 -0.82 -1.30 5.98
C ALA A 29 -1.30 -0.12 5.11
N ARG A 30 -1.10 1.14 5.55
CA ARG A 30 -1.41 2.35 4.77
C ARG A 30 -0.56 2.43 3.49
N ILE A 31 0.74 2.18 3.56
CA ILE A 31 1.62 2.13 2.37
C ILE A 31 1.13 1.05 1.39
N PHE A 32 0.79 -0.13 1.91
CA PHE A 32 0.32 -1.22 1.07
C PHE A 32 -1.09 -0.98 0.50
N LYS A 33 -1.97 -0.29 1.25
CA LYS A 33 -3.26 0.21 0.77
C LYS A 33 -3.07 1.09 -0.47
N VAL A 34 -2.17 2.09 -0.39
CA VAL A 34 -1.85 2.97 -1.53
C VAL A 34 -1.34 2.15 -2.72
N TYR A 35 -0.44 1.20 -2.50
CA TYR A 35 0.06 0.32 -3.57
C TYR A 35 -1.07 -0.41 -4.29
N LEU A 36 -2.00 -1.03 -3.56
CA LEU A 36 -3.13 -1.77 -4.13
C LEU A 36 -4.09 -0.87 -4.91
N PHE A 37 -4.46 0.28 -4.33
CA PHE A 37 -5.38 1.21 -4.98
C PHE A 37 -4.74 1.92 -6.18
N SER A 38 -3.43 2.14 -6.17
CA SER A 38 -2.73 2.71 -7.32
C SER A 38 -2.84 1.82 -8.55
N ILE A 39 -2.74 0.50 -8.37
CA ILE A 39 -2.94 -0.46 -9.48
C ILE A 39 -4.37 -0.36 -10.04
N LEU A 40 -5.36 -0.22 -9.16
CA LEU A 40 -6.77 -0.12 -9.59
C LEU A 40 -7.05 1.17 -10.35
N THR A 41 -6.68 2.32 -9.77
CA THR A 41 -6.97 3.61 -10.40
C THR A 41 -6.15 3.83 -11.67
N ASP A 42 -4.95 3.26 -11.76
CA ASP A 42 -4.12 3.30 -12.98
C ASP A 42 -4.77 2.55 -14.15
N VAL A 43 -5.57 1.52 -13.87
CA VAL A 43 -6.26 0.72 -14.90
C VAL A 43 -7.65 1.28 -15.22
N TYR A 44 -8.38 1.73 -14.19
CA TYR A 44 -9.80 2.04 -14.32
C TYR A 44 -10.13 3.54 -14.22
N GLY A 45 -9.15 4.40 -13.86
CA GLY A 45 -9.40 5.83 -13.63
C GLY A 45 -10.12 6.09 -12.31
N ASP A 46 -11.29 6.73 -12.38
CA ASP A 46 -12.15 6.95 -11.23
C ASP A 46 -12.62 5.61 -10.66
N ILE A 47 -12.50 5.39 -9.35
CA ILE A 47 -12.86 4.14 -8.65
C ILE A 47 -13.45 4.46 -7.28
N PRO A 48 -14.21 3.56 -6.65
CA PRO A 48 -14.51 3.66 -5.23
C PRO A 48 -13.22 3.58 -4.41
N TYR A 49 -12.90 4.62 -3.65
CA TYR A 49 -11.68 4.71 -2.86
C TYR A 49 -11.96 5.07 -1.40
N PHE A 50 -12.48 6.26 -1.11
CA PHE A 50 -12.65 6.74 0.28
C PHE A 50 -13.63 5.90 1.09
N ALA A 51 -14.69 5.39 0.47
CA ALA A 51 -15.66 4.51 1.11
C ALA A 51 -15.48 3.01 0.75
N ALA A 52 -14.42 2.67 0.00
CA ALA A 52 -14.19 1.30 -0.43
C ALA A 52 -13.77 0.40 0.74
N GLY A 53 -14.32 -0.81 0.79
CA GLY A 53 -13.98 -1.80 1.81
C GLY A 53 -14.56 -1.53 3.20
N THR A 54 -15.31 -0.43 3.39
CA THR A 54 -15.86 -0.02 4.69
C THR A 54 -17.26 -0.56 4.96
N ALA A 55 -17.88 -1.29 4.04
CA ALA A 55 -19.27 -1.75 4.14
C ALA A 55 -19.61 -2.49 5.45
N TYR A 56 -18.63 -3.19 6.04
CA TYR A 56 -18.79 -3.84 7.33
C TYR A 56 -19.08 -2.85 8.48
N PHE A 57 -18.47 -1.66 8.41
CA PHE A 57 -18.62 -0.61 9.42
C PHE A 57 -19.73 0.38 9.05
N SER A 58 -19.71 0.87 7.80
CA SER A 58 -20.59 1.93 7.31
C SER A 58 -21.96 1.43 6.86
N LYS A 59 -22.10 0.12 6.56
CA LYS A 59 -23.25 -0.49 5.90
C LYS A 59 -23.57 0.11 4.51
N ASP A 60 -22.62 0.85 3.93
CA ASP A 60 -22.70 1.32 2.56
C ASP A 60 -22.13 0.26 1.62
N TYR A 61 -23.01 -0.42 0.90
CA TYR A 61 -22.67 -1.49 -0.04
C TYR A 61 -22.46 -1.00 -1.46
N TYR A 62 -22.74 0.27 -1.73
CA TYR A 62 -22.67 0.89 -3.05
C TYR A 62 -21.87 2.20 -3.01
N PRO A 63 -20.57 2.15 -2.64
CA PRO A 63 -19.75 3.34 -2.55
C PRO A 63 -19.68 4.03 -3.92
N LYS A 64 -19.75 5.36 -3.93
CA LYS A 64 -19.58 6.17 -5.14
C LYS A 64 -18.15 6.08 -5.67
N TYR A 65 -18.01 6.39 -6.95
CA TYR A 65 -16.71 6.56 -7.59
C TYR A 65 -16.10 7.91 -7.18
N ASP A 66 -14.85 7.87 -6.77
CA ASP A 66 -14.06 9.04 -6.44
C ASP A 66 -13.17 9.40 -7.64
N LYS A 67 -12.88 10.68 -7.81
CA LYS A 67 -12.05 11.16 -8.90
C LYS A 67 -10.60 10.70 -8.75
N GLN A 68 -10.00 10.22 -9.82
CA GLN A 68 -8.59 9.78 -9.81
C GLN A 68 -7.65 10.87 -9.27
N GLN A 69 -7.92 12.15 -9.58
CA GLN A 69 -7.13 13.26 -9.06
C GLN A 69 -7.19 13.35 -7.53
N ASP A 70 -8.39 13.21 -6.94
CA ASP A 70 -8.56 13.25 -5.49
C ASP A 70 -7.89 12.04 -4.82
N ILE A 71 -7.98 10.87 -5.45
CA ILE A 71 -7.32 9.65 -5.02
C ILE A 71 -5.80 9.82 -5.00
N TYR A 72 -5.20 10.39 -6.05
CA TYR A 72 -3.77 10.63 -6.11
C TYR A 72 -3.30 11.65 -5.07
N ASN A 73 -4.09 12.69 -4.82
CA ASN A 73 -3.79 13.65 -3.75
C ASN A 73 -3.75 12.96 -2.38
N ASP A 74 -4.71 12.09 -2.11
CA ASP A 74 -4.74 11.30 -0.87
C ASP A 74 -3.56 10.32 -0.79
N PHE A 75 -3.18 9.67 -1.88
CA PHE A 75 -2.00 8.80 -1.91
C PHE A 75 -0.73 9.49 -1.42
N PHE A 76 -0.50 10.74 -1.84
CA PHE A 76 0.67 11.49 -1.40
C PHE A 76 0.62 11.84 0.08
N ASN A 77 -0.56 12.18 0.61
CA ASN A 77 -0.76 12.43 2.03
C ASN A 77 -0.56 11.15 2.86
N GLU A 78 -1.22 10.06 2.47
CA GLU A 78 -1.11 8.76 3.13
C GLU A 78 0.34 8.26 3.19
N LEU A 79 1.09 8.38 2.09
CA LEU A 79 2.50 7.97 2.04
C LEU A 79 3.39 8.86 2.89
N ASP A 80 3.17 10.17 2.90
CA ASP A 80 3.94 11.12 3.71
C ASP A 80 3.77 10.84 5.20
N GLU A 81 2.53 10.69 5.65
CA GLU A 81 2.20 10.42 7.04
C GLU A 81 2.68 9.03 7.47
N ALA A 82 2.42 7.99 6.68
CA ALA A 82 2.82 6.63 7.01
C ALA A 82 4.34 6.49 7.11
N VAL A 83 5.11 7.08 6.18
CA VAL A 83 6.58 7.06 6.24
C VAL A 83 7.12 7.75 7.49
N LYS A 84 6.49 8.87 7.91
CA LYS A 84 6.87 9.59 9.14
C LYS A 84 6.50 8.83 10.41
N ALA A 85 5.39 8.11 10.41
CA ALA A 85 4.92 7.33 11.55
C ALA A 85 5.79 6.09 11.85
N LEU A 86 6.44 5.52 10.86
CA LEU A 86 7.34 4.38 11.04
C LEU A 86 8.50 4.75 11.96
N SER A 87 8.77 3.95 12.99
CA SER A 87 9.83 4.23 13.97
C SER A 87 10.36 2.96 14.64
N ALA A 88 11.47 3.07 15.36
CA ALA A 88 12.02 1.95 16.12
C ALA A 88 11.08 1.49 17.25
N ASP A 89 10.31 2.42 17.81
CA ASP A 89 9.42 2.20 18.95
C ASP A 89 7.95 1.97 18.53
N GLY A 90 7.68 1.87 17.24
CA GLY A 90 6.31 1.79 16.70
C GLY A 90 5.65 0.40 16.77
N GLY A 91 6.19 -0.49 17.60
CA GLY A 91 5.66 -1.85 17.76
C GLY A 91 6.09 -2.83 16.66
N SER A 92 5.70 -4.09 16.84
CA SER A 92 6.07 -5.18 15.92
C SER A 92 5.11 -5.29 14.74
N ALA A 93 5.65 -5.71 13.61
CA ALA A 93 4.90 -6.12 12.42
C ALA A 93 5.26 -7.57 12.04
N ASP A 94 5.09 -8.50 12.98
CA ASP A 94 5.54 -9.89 12.87
C ASP A 94 4.95 -10.65 11.67
N GLY A 95 3.79 -10.22 11.15
CA GLY A 95 3.16 -10.78 9.94
C GLY A 95 3.71 -10.26 8.62
N ASP A 96 4.69 -9.35 8.64
CA ASP A 96 5.27 -8.78 7.41
C ASP A 96 6.18 -9.80 6.69
N LEU A 97 5.69 -10.29 5.54
CA LEU A 97 6.42 -11.26 4.71
C LEU A 97 7.39 -10.61 3.72
N ILE A 98 7.38 -9.27 3.58
CA ILE A 98 8.17 -8.54 2.59
C ILE A 98 9.52 -8.13 3.20
N PHE A 99 9.49 -7.34 4.26
CA PHE A 99 10.69 -6.82 4.92
C PHE A 99 10.85 -7.29 6.37
N LYS A 100 9.99 -8.21 6.84
CA LYS A 100 10.05 -8.81 8.18
C LYS A 100 10.03 -7.76 9.31
N GLY A 101 9.22 -6.73 9.15
CA GLY A 101 9.05 -5.65 10.12
C GLY A 101 10.17 -4.59 10.08
N ASP A 102 11.09 -4.64 9.12
CA ASP A 102 12.11 -3.61 8.97
C ASP A 102 11.48 -2.28 8.54
N TYR A 103 11.21 -1.42 9.51
CA TYR A 103 10.56 -0.13 9.31
C TYR A 103 11.38 0.82 8.42
N GLN A 104 12.71 0.70 8.38
CA GLN A 104 13.55 1.52 7.51
C GLN A 104 13.40 1.14 6.04
N LYS A 105 13.30 -0.15 5.74
CA LYS A 105 13.00 -0.62 4.38
C LYS A 105 11.59 -0.21 3.96
N TRP A 106 10.63 -0.24 4.87
CA TRP A 106 9.28 0.26 4.59
C TRP A 106 9.24 1.77 4.34
N ARG A 107 10.04 2.57 5.06
CA ARG A 107 10.22 4.00 4.75
C ARG A 107 10.70 4.20 3.31
N ARG A 108 11.77 3.51 2.94
CA ARG A 108 12.31 3.58 1.58
C ARG A 108 11.33 3.10 0.52
N PHE A 109 10.59 2.05 0.82
CA PHE A 109 9.54 1.56 -0.09
C PHE A 109 8.42 2.58 -0.25
N GLY A 110 7.91 3.17 0.83
CA GLY A 110 6.88 4.21 0.80
C GLY A 110 7.32 5.44 -0.01
N ASN A 111 8.55 5.93 0.21
CA ASN A 111 9.12 7.03 -0.56
C ASN A 111 9.30 6.67 -2.04
N SER A 112 9.73 5.46 -2.36
CA SER A 112 9.88 5.00 -3.74
C SER A 112 8.53 4.86 -4.45
N LEU A 113 7.50 4.41 -3.73
CA LEU A 113 6.15 4.39 -4.24
C LEU A 113 5.64 5.82 -4.52
N ARG A 114 5.88 6.76 -3.60
CA ARG A 114 5.56 8.19 -3.79
C ARG A 114 6.24 8.76 -5.04
N LEU A 115 7.53 8.50 -5.21
CA LEU A 115 8.30 8.92 -6.38
C LEU A 115 7.72 8.32 -7.67
N ARG A 116 7.42 7.02 -7.66
CA ARG A 116 6.79 6.34 -8.81
C ARG A 116 5.46 6.97 -9.19
N LEU A 117 4.59 7.26 -8.22
CA LEU A 117 3.30 7.89 -8.45
C LEU A 117 3.45 9.34 -8.96
N ALA A 118 4.41 10.09 -8.40
CA ALA A 118 4.73 11.44 -8.87
C ALA A 118 5.15 11.45 -10.35
N LEU A 119 6.01 10.52 -10.75
CA LEU A 119 6.46 10.42 -12.15
C LEU A 119 5.33 10.10 -13.13
N ARG A 120 4.24 9.45 -12.68
CA ARG A 120 3.05 9.22 -13.51
C ARG A 120 2.27 10.49 -13.82
N LEU A 121 2.37 11.51 -12.96
CA LEU A 121 1.67 12.78 -13.13
C LEU A 121 2.37 13.77 -14.08
N VAL A 122 3.56 13.47 -14.57
CA VAL A 122 4.39 14.43 -15.35
C VAL A 122 3.62 15.07 -16.52
N GLN A 123 2.75 14.30 -17.20
CA GLN A 123 1.95 14.81 -18.31
C GLN A 123 0.63 15.47 -17.88
N ALA A 124 0.08 15.07 -16.74
CA ALA A 124 -1.22 15.56 -16.26
C ALA A 124 -1.07 16.81 -15.37
N ASP A 125 -0.06 16.82 -14.48
CA ASP A 125 0.25 17.91 -13.55
C ASP A 125 1.75 17.89 -13.22
N ALA A 126 2.55 18.57 -14.05
CA ALA A 126 4.00 18.63 -13.91
C ALA A 126 4.45 19.30 -12.60
N ASN A 127 3.68 20.25 -12.06
CA ASN A 127 4.02 20.94 -10.82
C ASN A 127 3.88 20.02 -9.63
N THR A 128 2.74 19.32 -9.51
CA THR A 128 2.53 18.30 -8.46
C THR A 128 3.54 17.17 -8.62
N ALA A 129 3.78 16.69 -9.84
CA ALA A 129 4.78 15.66 -10.11
C ALA A 129 6.15 16.03 -9.55
N ARG A 130 6.65 17.25 -9.86
CA ARG A 130 7.93 17.73 -9.36
C ARG A 130 7.95 17.85 -7.84
N THR A 131 6.95 18.50 -7.26
CA THR A 131 6.86 18.70 -5.80
C THR A 131 6.88 17.37 -5.06
N GLN A 132 6.09 16.40 -5.51
CA GLN A 132 5.99 15.10 -4.86
C GLN A 132 7.24 14.23 -5.08
N ALA A 133 7.90 14.33 -6.23
CA ALA A 133 9.15 13.63 -6.50
C ALA A 133 10.29 14.18 -5.62
N GLU A 134 10.44 15.49 -5.53
CA GLU A 134 11.44 16.15 -4.66
C GLU A 134 11.18 15.81 -3.18
N ALA A 135 9.92 15.84 -2.75
CA ALA A 135 9.53 15.46 -1.39
C ALA A 135 9.86 13.99 -1.09
N ALA A 136 9.62 13.07 -2.02
CA ALA A 136 9.91 11.64 -1.84
C ALA A 136 11.42 11.37 -1.68
N ILE A 137 12.25 12.03 -2.48
CA ILE A 137 13.71 11.85 -2.44
C ILE A 137 14.31 12.41 -1.14
N ASN A 138 13.79 13.56 -0.67
CA ASN A 138 14.31 14.27 0.49
C ASN A 138 13.67 13.83 1.82
N ASN A 139 12.69 12.92 1.79
CA ASN A 139 12.00 12.46 2.99
C ASN A 139 12.90 11.54 3.84
N VAL A 140 12.52 11.38 5.11
CA VAL A 140 13.23 10.50 6.06
C VAL A 140 13.37 9.09 5.50
N GLY A 141 14.57 8.53 5.58
CA GLY A 141 14.91 7.21 5.08
C GLY A 141 15.32 7.16 3.60
N GLY A 142 15.03 8.21 2.80
CA GLY A 142 15.33 8.22 1.36
C GLY A 142 14.49 7.21 0.56
N VAL A 143 14.91 6.94 -0.66
CA VAL A 143 14.29 5.96 -1.56
C VAL A 143 15.02 4.62 -1.54
N MET A 144 14.42 3.58 -2.09
CA MET A 144 15.03 2.24 -2.20
C MET A 144 16.31 2.30 -3.02
N THR A 145 17.28 1.49 -2.61
CA THR A 145 18.55 1.27 -3.27
C THR A 145 18.65 -0.15 -3.81
N SER A 146 19.73 -0.49 -4.51
CA SER A 146 19.95 -1.84 -5.05
C SER A 146 20.02 -2.95 -3.98
N GLY A 147 20.23 -2.57 -2.71
CA GLY A 147 20.20 -3.51 -1.57
C GLY A 147 18.81 -3.75 -0.97
N ASP A 148 17.80 -2.98 -1.41
CA ASP A 148 16.44 -3.07 -0.90
C ASP A 148 15.56 -3.87 -1.86
N ILE A 149 15.47 -5.17 -1.63
CA ILE A 149 14.64 -6.05 -2.47
C ILE A 149 13.32 -6.30 -1.74
N ALA A 150 12.22 -5.75 -2.30
CA ALA A 150 10.86 -6.09 -1.90
C ALA A 150 10.44 -7.39 -2.60
N MET A 151 10.64 -8.52 -1.94
CA MET A 151 10.33 -9.81 -2.52
C MET A 151 9.26 -10.52 -1.70
N PHE A 152 8.16 -10.82 -2.35
CA PHE A 152 7.12 -11.68 -1.81
C PHE A 152 7.38 -13.12 -2.27
N ASN A 153 7.81 -13.97 -1.36
CA ASN A 153 7.94 -15.39 -1.65
C ASN A 153 6.58 -16.06 -1.56
N SER A 154 5.95 -16.31 -2.70
CA SER A 154 4.79 -17.20 -2.74
C SER A 154 5.31 -18.65 -2.71
N PHE A 155 5.02 -19.36 -1.63
CA PHE A 155 5.43 -20.76 -1.50
C PHE A 155 4.64 -21.62 -2.48
N SER A 156 5.40 -22.33 -3.36
CA SER A 156 4.82 -23.25 -4.34
C SER A 156 4.40 -24.60 -3.76
N ASP A 157 4.83 -24.92 -2.54
CA ASP A 157 4.78 -26.29 -2.04
C ASP A 157 3.77 -26.53 -0.91
N ILE A 158 2.99 -25.50 -0.53
CA ILE A 158 1.94 -25.64 0.48
C ILE A 158 0.62 -25.99 -0.21
N TYR A 159 0.20 -27.25 -0.06
CA TYR A 159 -1.14 -27.68 -0.45
C TYR A 159 -2.18 -27.04 0.45
N ASP A 160 -3.16 -26.38 -0.13
CA ASP A 160 -4.32 -25.83 0.59
C ASP A 160 -5.49 -26.82 0.49
N PRO A 161 -5.76 -27.62 1.54
CA PRO A 161 -6.83 -28.62 1.50
C PRO A 161 -8.23 -27.99 1.42
N GLY A 162 -8.37 -26.71 1.79
CA GLY A 162 -9.65 -25.99 1.70
C GLY A 162 -10.05 -25.62 0.28
N HIS A 163 -9.07 -25.51 -0.62
CA HIS A 163 -9.29 -25.16 -2.03
C HIS A 163 -8.84 -26.26 -3.00
N GLY A 164 -8.28 -27.36 -2.52
CA GLY A 164 -7.80 -28.45 -3.35
C GLY A 164 -6.60 -28.11 -4.24
N GLU A 165 -5.89 -27.02 -3.95
CA GLU A 165 -4.83 -26.48 -4.79
C GLU A 165 -3.55 -26.20 -3.99
N TYR A 166 -2.40 -26.26 -4.69
CA TYR A 166 -1.16 -25.72 -4.14
C TYR A 166 -1.17 -24.19 -4.21
N ARG A 167 -0.77 -23.52 -3.13
CA ARG A 167 -0.57 -22.07 -3.14
C ARG A 167 0.61 -21.70 -4.04
N ARG A 168 0.35 -21.56 -5.33
CA ARG A 168 1.35 -21.21 -6.35
C ARG A 168 1.30 -19.74 -6.71
N ASN A 169 2.43 -19.23 -7.19
CA ASN A 169 2.44 -17.96 -7.89
C ASN A 169 1.57 -18.08 -9.14
N ALA A 170 0.60 -17.17 -9.31
CA ALA A 170 -0.30 -17.18 -10.45
C ALA A 170 0.43 -17.17 -11.81
N LEU A 171 1.61 -16.55 -11.89
CA LEU A 171 2.45 -16.56 -13.09
C LEU A 171 3.11 -17.93 -13.34
N ALA A 172 3.40 -18.72 -12.29
CA ALA A 172 3.96 -20.05 -12.42
C ALA A 172 2.92 -21.11 -12.83
N GLN A 173 1.63 -20.77 -12.81
CA GLN A 173 0.56 -21.65 -13.31
C GLN A 173 0.35 -21.54 -14.82
N ILE A 174 0.94 -20.57 -15.49
CA ILE A 174 0.81 -20.32 -16.93
C ILE A 174 1.90 -21.03 -17.73
N TRP A 175 2.93 -21.52 -17.07
CA TRP A 175 4.06 -22.27 -17.64
C TRP A 175 4.07 -23.71 -17.10
#